data_65593d3463c3389aa6f322ffba08d522
#
_entry.id   65593d3463c3389aa6f322ffba08d522
#
_cell.length_a   1.000
_cell.length_b   1.000
_cell.length_c   1.000
_cell.angle_alpha   90.00
_cell.angle_beta   90.00
_cell.angle_gamma   90.00
#
_symmetry.space_group_name_H-M   'P 1'
#
loop_
_entity.id
_entity.type
_entity.pdbx_description
1 polymer ?
#
loop_
_entity_poly.entity_id
_entity_poly.type
_entity_poly.pdbx_seq_one_letter_code
_entity_poly.pdbx_strand_id
1 'polypeptide(L)'
;MADDMGYECLGANGGIDYKTPFLDSLAAGGIRFVHAHSQPICTPSRVKIMTGISNARNYVRFGLLDPRATTFANLIKNAEYKSCIAGKWQLQGGFQGPNKFGFDEYCLWQLTRRPCRYPNPGVEVNGKEVDYTKGEYGPDVVSDYLCDFMERNREGPFLAYYPMILPHWPFQPTPDSKDWNPTETKEWSRSKWNKPHFQDMVAYVDKMVKKVVGKLDTLGIRENTLVIFTCDNGTYVGITISHEERYNHQRR
;
A
#
# COMPACT_ATOMS: atom_id res chain seq x y z
N MET A 1 2.32 2.68 1.55
CA MET A 1 1.01 3.13 2.11
C MET A 1 0.12 1.91 2.25
N ALA A 2 -0.33 1.56 3.46
CA ALA A 2 -1.27 0.46 3.70
C ALA A 2 -2.72 0.87 3.40
N ASP A 3 -3.60 -0.12 3.15
CA ASP A 3 -5.01 0.05 2.74
C ASP A 3 -5.93 -0.53 3.82
N ASP A 4 -6.80 0.28 4.41
CA ASP A 4 -7.70 -0.10 5.54
C ASP A 4 -6.97 -0.53 6.83
N MET A 5 -5.84 0.10 7.14
CA MET A 5 -5.07 -0.13 8.37
C MET A 5 -4.99 1.15 9.19
N GLY A 6 -5.57 1.12 10.37
CA GLY A 6 -5.62 2.28 11.26
C GLY A 6 -4.34 2.51 12.06
N TYR A 7 -4.27 3.69 12.65
CA TYR A 7 -3.21 4.12 13.57
C TYR A 7 -2.96 3.10 14.70
N GLU A 8 -4.03 2.55 15.23
CA GLU A 8 -4.08 1.61 16.34
C GLU A 8 -3.53 0.21 16.02
N CYS A 9 -3.29 -0.11 14.76
CA CYS A 9 -2.68 -1.39 14.36
C CYS A 9 -1.16 -1.43 14.56
N LEU A 10 -0.53 -0.29 14.82
CA LEU A 10 0.93 -0.19 14.93
C LEU A 10 1.39 -0.21 16.38
N GLY A 11 2.37 -1.06 16.70
CA GLY A 11 2.99 -1.10 18.03
C GLY A 11 3.63 0.24 18.41
N ALA A 12 4.28 0.92 17.47
CA ALA A 12 4.85 2.27 17.66
C ALA A 12 3.82 3.32 18.10
N ASN A 13 2.54 3.08 17.83
CA ASN A 13 1.43 3.95 18.24
C ASN A 13 0.71 3.49 19.50
N GLY A 14 1.15 2.41 20.17
CA GLY A 14 0.52 1.81 21.33
C GLY A 14 -0.49 0.73 21.02
N GLY A 15 -0.55 0.23 19.79
CA GLY A 15 -1.33 -0.94 19.41
C GLY A 15 -0.77 -2.21 20.05
N ILE A 16 -1.63 -3.07 20.60
CA ILE A 16 -1.22 -4.29 21.31
C ILE A 16 -1.73 -5.57 20.66
N ASP A 17 -2.75 -5.49 19.81
CA ASP A 17 -3.40 -6.66 19.20
C ASP A 17 -2.60 -7.23 18.02
N TYR A 18 -1.77 -6.42 17.37
CA TYR A 18 -1.04 -6.79 16.16
C TYR A 18 0.47 -6.62 16.34
N LYS A 19 1.24 -7.34 15.52
CA LYS A 19 2.70 -7.31 15.58
C LYS A 19 3.26 -6.64 14.32
N THR A 20 3.92 -5.49 14.52
CA THR A 20 4.53 -4.69 13.46
C THR A 20 5.98 -4.32 13.79
N PRO A 21 6.84 -5.33 14.13
CA PRO A 21 8.17 -5.05 14.70
C PRO A 21 9.07 -4.27 13.74
N PHE A 22 8.97 -4.46 12.43
CA PHE A 22 9.79 -3.72 11.49
C PHE A 22 9.31 -2.27 11.35
N LEU A 23 8.01 -2.04 11.24
CA LEU A 23 7.43 -0.69 11.23
C LEU A 23 7.72 0.05 12.53
N ASP A 24 7.68 -0.65 13.67
CA ASP A 24 8.02 -0.08 14.97
C ASP A 24 9.50 0.34 15.03
N SER A 25 10.40 -0.46 14.45
CA SER A 25 11.81 -0.12 14.34
C SER A 25 12.06 1.08 13.40
N LEU A 26 11.33 1.18 12.29
CA LEU A 26 11.38 2.36 11.41
C LEU A 26 10.92 3.62 12.14
N ALA A 27 9.86 3.52 12.93
CA ALA A 27 9.35 4.64 13.74
C ALA A 27 10.36 5.07 14.82
N ALA A 28 11.07 4.11 15.43
CA ALA A 28 12.10 4.38 16.43
C ALA A 28 13.34 5.03 15.83
N GLY A 29 13.70 4.70 14.60
CA GLY A 29 14.85 5.27 13.86
C GLY A 29 14.54 6.49 13.00
N GLY A 30 13.30 6.99 13.04
CA GLY A 30 12.83 8.06 12.16
C GLY A 30 11.98 9.12 12.86
N ILE A 31 11.14 9.77 12.10
CA ILE A 31 10.19 10.79 12.57
C ILE A 31 8.77 10.22 12.52
N ARG A 32 8.08 10.24 13.66
CA ARG A 32 6.68 9.86 13.76
C ARG A 32 5.80 11.11 13.87
N PHE A 33 4.89 11.28 12.92
CA PHE A 33 3.92 12.37 12.92
C PHE A 33 2.69 11.98 13.74
N VAL A 34 2.49 12.61 14.89
CA VAL A 34 1.37 12.33 15.80
C VAL A 34 0.06 13.00 15.40
N HIS A 35 0.11 13.96 14.49
CA HIS A 35 -1.04 14.70 13.95
C HIS A 35 -1.13 14.60 12.43
N ALA A 36 -1.12 13.37 11.89
CA ALA A 36 -1.36 13.11 10.48
C ALA A 36 -2.76 12.50 10.29
N HIS A 37 -3.57 13.13 9.44
CA HIS A 37 -4.97 12.75 9.26
C HIS A 37 -5.25 12.37 7.81
N SER A 38 -5.84 11.18 7.62
CA SER A 38 -6.37 10.71 6.35
C SER A 38 -7.88 10.98 6.23
N GLN A 39 -8.49 10.51 5.16
CA GLN A 39 -9.93 10.51 4.99
C GLN A 39 -10.53 9.16 5.43
N PRO A 40 -11.84 9.08 5.69
CA PRO A 40 -12.47 7.84 6.17
C PRO A 40 -12.44 6.66 5.19
N ILE A 41 -12.18 6.91 3.91
CA ILE A 41 -12.15 5.90 2.84
C ILE A 41 -11.01 6.16 1.86
N CYS A 42 -10.63 5.13 1.10
CA CYS A 42 -9.43 5.08 0.29
C CYS A 42 -9.35 6.13 -0.84
N THR A 43 -10.36 6.29 -1.70
CA THR A 43 -10.26 7.19 -2.85
C THR A 43 -9.96 8.64 -2.48
N PRO A 44 -10.69 9.32 -1.57
CA PRO A 44 -10.38 10.69 -1.23
C PRO A 44 -8.99 10.86 -0.60
N SER A 45 -8.53 9.91 0.22
CA SER A 45 -7.15 9.92 0.73
C SER A 45 -6.13 9.82 -0.39
N ARG A 46 -6.32 8.88 -1.32
CA ARG A 46 -5.41 8.68 -2.46
C ARG A 46 -5.35 9.92 -3.34
N VAL A 47 -6.50 10.52 -3.66
CA VAL A 47 -6.58 11.78 -4.42
C VAL A 47 -5.84 12.92 -3.69
N LYS A 48 -6.05 13.06 -2.37
CA LYS A 48 -5.38 14.06 -1.53
C LYS A 48 -3.87 13.84 -1.49
N ILE A 49 -3.40 12.60 -1.27
CA ILE A 49 -1.97 12.26 -1.22
C ILE A 49 -1.32 12.55 -2.57
N MET A 50 -1.92 12.11 -3.68
CA MET A 50 -1.32 12.29 -5.00
C MET A 50 -1.21 13.74 -5.43
N THR A 51 -2.13 14.60 -5.02
CA THR A 51 -2.19 16.00 -5.48
C THR A 51 -1.70 17.04 -4.45
N GLY A 52 -1.59 16.66 -3.17
CA GLY A 52 -1.33 17.61 -2.09
C GLY A 52 -2.47 18.61 -1.83
N ILE A 53 -3.64 18.41 -2.44
CA ILE A 53 -4.79 19.35 -2.39
C ILE A 53 -5.89 18.80 -1.48
N SER A 54 -6.50 19.66 -0.66
CA SER A 54 -7.65 19.29 0.17
C SER A 54 -8.82 18.77 -0.68
N ASN A 55 -9.50 17.73 -0.19
CA ASN A 55 -10.63 17.12 -0.89
C ASN A 55 -11.84 18.07 -1.06
N ALA A 56 -11.96 19.12 -0.28
CA ALA A 56 -12.94 20.18 -0.51
C ALA A 56 -12.76 20.87 -1.88
N ARG A 57 -11.58 20.73 -2.49
CA ARG A 57 -11.22 21.37 -3.76
C ARG A 57 -10.97 20.40 -4.92
N ASN A 58 -10.66 19.13 -4.64
CA ASN A 58 -10.20 18.20 -5.67
C ASN A 58 -10.96 16.86 -5.71
N TYR A 59 -11.87 16.60 -4.77
CA TYR A 59 -12.62 15.35 -4.75
C TYR A 59 -13.98 15.52 -5.41
N VAL A 60 -14.21 14.78 -6.48
CA VAL A 60 -15.46 14.81 -7.25
C VAL A 60 -16.34 13.62 -6.89
N ARG A 61 -15.79 12.40 -6.97
CA ARG A 61 -16.48 11.15 -6.66
C ARG A 61 -15.52 10.01 -6.41
N PHE A 62 -16.04 8.92 -5.86
CA PHE A 62 -15.28 7.71 -5.62
C PHE A 62 -14.71 7.13 -6.92
N GLY A 63 -13.44 6.70 -6.89
CA GLY A 63 -12.73 6.12 -8.03
C GLY A 63 -12.25 7.13 -9.07
N LEU A 64 -12.36 8.43 -8.85
CA LEU A 64 -11.92 9.44 -9.81
C LEU A 64 -10.83 10.34 -9.24
N LEU A 65 -9.73 10.46 -9.98
CA LEU A 65 -8.79 11.58 -9.92
C LEU A 65 -9.00 12.42 -11.18
N ASP A 66 -9.18 13.74 -11.04
CA ASP A 66 -9.37 14.64 -12.19
C ASP A 66 -8.20 14.44 -13.17
N PRO A 67 -8.49 14.10 -14.43
CA PRO A 67 -7.43 13.89 -15.44
C PRO A 67 -6.53 15.12 -15.69
N ARG A 68 -6.93 16.30 -15.24
CA ARG A 68 -6.16 17.54 -15.34
C ARG A 68 -5.31 17.82 -14.10
N ALA A 69 -5.45 17.00 -13.05
CA ALA A 69 -4.70 17.19 -11.82
C ALA A 69 -3.20 16.94 -12.04
N THR A 70 -2.39 17.79 -11.45
CA THR A 70 -0.96 17.59 -11.31
C THR A 70 -0.71 16.79 -10.02
N THR A 71 0.07 15.74 -10.11
CA THR A 71 0.43 14.89 -8.97
C THR A 71 1.87 15.13 -8.53
N PHE A 72 2.24 14.62 -7.34
CA PHE A 72 3.63 14.65 -6.91
C PHE A 72 4.56 13.93 -7.90
N ALA A 73 4.08 12.87 -8.57
CA ALA A 73 4.88 12.14 -9.56
C ALA A 73 5.12 12.98 -10.83
N ASN A 74 4.12 13.79 -11.27
CA ASN A 74 4.36 14.76 -12.35
C ASN A 74 5.42 15.81 -11.95
N LEU A 75 5.40 16.29 -10.71
CA LEU A 75 6.34 17.32 -10.24
C LEU A 75 7.77 16.78 -10.15
N ILE A 76 7.95 15.59 -9.58
CA ILE A 76 9.28 15.00 -9.37
C ILE A 76 9.94 14.58 -10.69
N LYS A 77 9.16 14.36 -11.73
CA LYS A 77 9.66 14.05 -13.07
C LYS A 77 10.52 15.18 -13.67
N ASN A 78 10.23 16.43 -13.28
CA ASN A 78 11.04 17.59 -13.68
C ASN A 78 12.44 17.58 -13.06
N ALA A 79 12.67 16.78 -12.04
CA ALA A 79 13.97 16.55 -11.40
C ALA A 79 14.62 15.24 -11.84
N GLU A 80 14.23 14.73 -13.02
CA GLU A 80 14.78 13.52 -13.67
C GLU A 80 14.60 12.22 -12.89
N TYR A 81 13.68 12.18 -11.93
CA TYR A 81 13.36 10.94 -11.24
C TYR A 81 12.69 9.93 -12.16
N LYS A 82 13.16 8.69 -12.15
CA LYS A 82 12.40 7.55 -12.65
C LYS A 82 11.32 7.18 -11.65
N SER A 83 10.12 6.88 -12.12
CA SER A 83 8.98 6.71 -11.24
C SER A 83 8.21 5.42 -11.51
N CYS A 84 7.90 4.70 -10.44
CA CYS A 84 7.09 3.49 -10.46
C CYS A 84 5.96 3.58 -9.44
N ILE A 85 4.79 3.06 -9.82
CA ILE A 85 3.70 2.77 -8.89
C ILE A 85 3.36 1.29 -8.96
N ALA A 86 3.37 0.62 -7.78
CA ALA A 86 3.03 -0.79 -7.69
C ALA A 86 2.06 -1.06 -6.54
N GLY A 87 0.93 -1.73 -6.81
CA GLY A 87 -0.12 -2.00 -5.83
C GLY A 87 -1.54 -1.72 -6.29
N LYS A 88 -2.33 -1.06 -5.45
CA LYS A 88 -3.72 -0.72 -5.73
C LYS A 88 -3.83 0.62 -6.46
N TRP A 89 -4.50 0.62 -7.61
CA TRP A 89 -4.81 1.86 -8.33
C TRP A 89 -6.11 2.50 -7.86
N GLN A 90 -7.24 1.83 -8.11
CA GLN A 90 -8.58 2.26 -7.75
C GLN A 90 -9.06 3.58 -8.41
N LEU A 91 -8.25 4.25 -9.17
CA LEU A 91 -8.61 5.47 -9.88
C LEU A 91 -8.94 5.16 -11.34
N GLN A 92 -9.76 5.98 -11.97
CA GLN A 92 -10.09 5.84 -13.38
C GLN A 92 -8.92 6.24 -14.28
N GLY A 93 -9.04 6.05 -15.58
CA GLY A 93 -8.04 6.45 -16.57
C GLY A 93 -7.50 5.32 -17.45
N GLY A 94 -7.91 4.07 -17.17
CA GLY A 94 -7.47 2.91 -17.95
C GLY A 94 -5.96 2.73 -17.94
N PHE A 95 -5.42 1.99 -18.90
CA PHE A 95 -3.98 1.69 -18.98
C PHE A 95 -3.08 2.92 -19.04
N GLN A 96 -3.57 4.05 -19.52
CA GLN A 96 -2.82 5.30 -19.62
C GLN A 96 -2.89 6.15 -18.35
N GLY A 97 -3.77 5.79 -17.40
CA GLY A 97 -3.97 6.56 -16.17
C GLY A 97 -2.68 6.79 -15.38
N PRO A 98 -1.93 5.75 -15.00
CA PRO A 98 -0.69 5.93 -14.25
C PRO A 98 0.34 6.81 -14.95
N ASN A 99 0.55 6.62 -16.25
CA ASN A 99 1.49 7.42 -17.03
C ASN A 99 1.06 8.89 -17.12
N LYS A 100 -0.24 9.15 -17.28
CA LYS A 100 -0.78 10.50 -17.27
C LYS A 100 -0.52 11.24 -15.96
N PHE A 101 -0.56 10.51 -14.86
CA PHE A 101 -0.29 11.05 -13.53
C PHE A 101 1.19 10.99 -13.12
N GLY A 102 2.11 10.79 -14.09
CA GLY A 102 3.53 10.99 -13.91
C GLY A 102 4.35 9.74 -13.64
N PHE A 103 3.75 8.54 -13.56
CA PHE A 103 4.51 7.30 -13.37
C PHE A 103 5.03 6.78 -14.70
N ASP A 104 6.32 6.42 -14.75
CA ASP A 104 6.95 5.88 -15.96
C ASP A 104 6.58 4.41 -16.19
N GLU A 105 6.47 3.64 -15.11
CA GLU A 105 6.07 2.23 -15.16
C GLU A 105 5.19 1.83 -13.97
N TYR A 106 4.46 0.73 -14.12
CA TYR A 106 3.53 0.29 -13.09
C TYR A 106 3.26 -1.22 -13.10
N CYS A 107 2.93 -1.73 -11.90
CA CYS A 107 2.32 -3.05 -11.68
C CYS A 107 1.13 -2.89 -10.74
N LEU A 108 -0.10 -2.90 -11.27
CA LEU A 108 -1.27 -2.43 -10.55
C LEU A 108 -2.42 -3.43 -10.53
N TRP A 109 -3.07 -3.54 -9.38
CA TRP A 109 -4.39 -4.15 -9.24
C TRP A 109 -5.47 -3.06 -9.34
N GLN A 110 -6.62 -3.43 -9.92
CA GLN A 110 -7.79 -2.57 -10.07
C GLN A 110 -7.53 -1.32 -10.95
N LEU A 111 -6.88 -1.51 -12.06
CA LEU A 111 -6.67 -0.46 -13.07
C LEU A 111 -7.84 -0.41 -14.06
N THR A 112 -8.03 -1.47 -14.85
CA THR A 112 -9.12 -1.58 -15.83
C THR A 112 -10.17 -2.62 -15.41
N ARG A 113 -9.78 -3.60 -14.60
CA ARG A 113 -10.59 -4.74 -14.15
C ARG A 113 -10.42 -4.98 -12.65
N ARG A 114 -11.19 -5.91 -12.09
CA ARG A 114 -11.11 -6.33 -10.67
C ARG A 114 -10.93 -7.84 -10.55
N PRO A 115 -9.77 -8.40 -10.92
CA PRO A 115 -9.45 -9.80 -10.72
C PRO A 115 -9.23 -10.10 -9.23
N CYS A 116 -8.93 -11.36 -8.91
CA CYS A 116 -8.43 -11.73 -7.59
C CYS A 116 -7.17 -10.92 -7.26
N ARG A 117 -7.02 -10.50 -5.99
CA ARG A 117 -5.90 -9.65 -5.55
C ARG A 117 -4.89 -10.37 -4.67
N TYR A 118 -5.32 -11.45 -4.02
CA TYR A 118 -4.51 -12.19 -3.07
C TYR A 118 -4.01 -13.51 -3.66
N PRO A 119 -4.74 -14.66 -3.62
CA PRO A 119 -4.25 -15.87 -4.26
C PRO A 119 -4.41 -15.77 -5.78
N ASN A 120 -3.42 -16.20 -6.52
CA ASN A 120 -3.46 -16.22 -7.99
C ASN A 120 -3.95 -14.88 -8.58
N PRO A 121 -3.23 -13.78 -8.31
CA PRO A 121 -3.71 -12.44 -8.63
C PRO A 121 -3.73 -12.15 -10.11
N GLY A 122 -4.61 -11.22 -10.51
CA GLY A 122 -4.49 -10.53 -11.79
C GLY A 122 -4.01 -9.09 -11.55
N VAL A 123 -3.04 -8.67 -12.30
CA VAL A 123 -2.51 -7.30 -12.32
C VAL A 123 -2.41 -6.77 -13.73
N GLU A 124 -2.26 -5.46 -13.85
CA GLU A 124 -1.90 -4.82 -15.11
C GLU A 124 -0.50 -4.23 -14.99
N VAL A 125 0.38 -4.64 -15.92
CA VAL A 125 1.79 -4.24 -15.98
C VAL A 125 2.05 -3.47 -17.26
N ASN A 126 2.30 -2.18 -17.18
CA ASN A 126 2.70 -1.34 -18.31
C ASN A 126 1.82 -1.53 -19.56
N GLY A 127 0.51 -1.52 -19.41
CA GLY A 127 -0.47 -1.66 -20.50
C GLY A 127 -0.87 -3.09 -20.85
N LYS A 128 -0.43 -4.08 -20.08
CA LYS A 128 -0.76 -5.49 -20.32
C LYS A 128 -1.41 -6.11 -19.10
N GLU A 129 -2.43 -6.92 -19.32
CA GLU A 129 -3.01 -7.78 -18.30
C GLU A 129 -2.13 -9.01 -18.05
N VAL A 130 -1.88 -9.32 -16.79
CA VAL A 130 -1.09 -10.48 -16.37
C VAL A 130 -1.86 -11.22 -15.29
N ASP A 131 -2.23 -12.47 -15.55
CA ASP A 131 -2.92 -13.35 -14.60
C ASP A 131 -1.97 -14.45 -14.10
N TYR A 132 -1.85 -14.54 -12.80
CA TYR A 132 -1.06 -15.56 -12.12
C TYR A 132 -1.93 -16.75 -11.76
N THR A 133 -1.42 -17.97 -11.87
CA THR A 133 -2.21 -19.20 -11.71
C THR A 133 -1.47 -20.34 -11.02
N LYS A 134 -0.27 -20.07 -10.48
CA LYS A 134 0.62 -21.10 -9.89
C LYS A 134 0.79 -20.96 -8.38
N GLY A 135 -0.15 -20.33 -7.71
CA GLY A 135 -0.12 -20.14 -6.27
C GLY A 135 0.58 -18.85 -5.83
N GLU A 136 0.82 -17.92 -6.76
CA GLU A 136 1.42 -16.63 -6.42
C GLU A 136 0.48 -15.82 -5.50
N TYR A 137 1.08 -14.98 -4.67
CA TYR A 137 0.37 -14.07 -3.78
C TYR A 137 0.52 -12.62 -4.26
N GLY A 138 -0.58 -11.91 -4.43
CA GLY A 138 -0.59 -10.58 -5.05
C GLY A 138 0.36 -9.56 -4.40
N PRO A 139 0.38 -9.42 -3.07
CA PRO A 139 1.33 -8.55 -2.40
C PRO A 139 2.80 -8.88 -2.67
N ASP A 140 3.15 -10.16 -2.83
CA ASP A 140 4.51 -10.57 -3.19
C ASP A 140 4.83 -10.17 -4.63
N VAL A 141 3.94 -10.48 -5.58
CA VAL A 141 4.10 -10.10 -7.01
C VAL A 141 4.35 -8.60 -7.16
N VAL A 142 3.55 -7.78 -6.48
CA VAL A 142 3.66 -6.33 -6.56
C VAL A 142 4.94 -5.81 -5.90
N SER A 143 5.31 -6.36 -4.75
CA SER A 143 6.54 -5.95 -4.05
C SER A 143 7.80 -6.40 -4.78
N ASP A 144 7.78 -7.56 -5.44
CA ASP A 144 8.89 -8.04 -6.28
C ASP A 144 9.11 -7.12 -7.48
N TYR A 145 8.02 -6.71 -8.15
CA TYR A 145 8.09 -5.73 -9.23
C TYR A 145 8.72 -4.41 -8.76
N LEU A 146 8.32 -3.92 -7.59
CA LEU A 146 8.88 -2.68 -7.03
C LEU A 146 10.38 -2.85 -6.68
N CYS A 147 10.77 -3.99 -6.11
CA CYS A 147 12.17 -4.28 -5.81
C CYS A 147 13.03 -4.36 -7.08
N ASP A 148 12.52 -4.97 -8.15
CA ASP A 148 13.18 -5.00 -9.46
C ASP A 148 13.33 -3.58 -10.05
N PHE A 149 12.28 -2.76 -9.96
CA PHE A 149 12.36 -1.35 -10.37
C PHE A 149 13.48 -0.60 -9.64
N MET A 150 13.56 -0.73 -8.31
CA MET A 150 14.61 -0.07 -7.51
C MET A 150 16.01 -0.54 -7.93
N GLU A 151 16.19 -1.84 -8.18
CA GLU A 151 17.48 -2.40 -8.63
C GLU A 151 17.92 -1.84 -10.00
N ARG A 152 17.02 -1.80 -10.95
CA ARG A 152 17.27 -1.26 -12.31
C ARG A 152 17.60 0.23 -12.32
N ASN A 153 17.14 0.98 -11.32
CA ASN A 153 17.28 2.43 -11.26
C ASN A 153 18.17 2.92 -10.10
N ARG A 154 18.95 2.03 -9.45
CA ARG A 154 19.74 2.35 -8.26
C ARG A 154 20.82 3.42 -8.46
N GLU A 155 21.28 3.63 -9.68
CA GLU A 155 22.35 4.58 -10.00
C GLU A 155 21.85 6.03 -10.19
N GLY A 156 20.53 6.22 -10.23
CA GLY A 156 19.91 7.53 -10.41
C GLY A 156 18.79 7.79 -9.40
N PRO A 157 18.22 9.00 -9.40
CA PRO A 157 17.10 9.31 -8.54
C PRO A 157 15.84 8.56 -8.99
N PHE A 158 15.12 7.97 -8.04
CA PHE A 158 13.86 7.30 -8.31
C PHE A 158 12.77 7.59 -7.27
N LEU A 159 11.53 7.42 -7.70
CA LEU A 159 10.33 7.41 -6.88
C LEU A 159 9.65 6.04 -6.97
N ALA A 160 9.61 5.31 -5.87
CA ALA A 160 8.89 4.06 -5.72
C ALA A 160 7.64 4.27 -4.86
N TYR A 161 6.46 4.39 -5.47
CA TYR A 161 5.21 4.54 -4.75
C TYR A 161 4.50 3.19 -4.62
N TYR A 162 4.36 2.72 -3.39
CA TYR A 162 3.77 1.43 -3.04
C TYR A 162 2.42 1.61 -2.32
N PRO A 163 1.32 1.87 -3.03
CA PRO A 163 -0.03 1.79 -2.46
C PRO A 163 -0.42 0.32 -2.31
N MET A 164 -0.13 -0.25 -1.15
CA MET A 164 -0.36 -1.67 -0.85
C MET A 164 -1.83 -2.05 -1.06
N ILE A 165 -2.06 -3.33 -1.33
CA ILE A 165 -3.41 -3.94 -1.36
C ILE A 165 -3.79 -4.39 0.05
N LEU A 166 -2.80 -4.73 0.87
CA LEU A 166 -2.95 -5.17 2.26
C LEU A 166 -3.22 -4.01 3.23
N PRO A 167 -3.94 -4.29 4.33
CA PRO A 167 -4.70 -5.47 4.69
C PRO A 167 -6.18 -5.36 4.34
N HIS A 168 -6.52 -4.74 3.21
CA HIS A 168 -7.89 -4.48 2.78
C HIS A 168 -8.73 -5.78 2.69
N TRP A 169 -9.98 -5.68 3.13
CA TRP A 169 -10.97 -6.76 2.97
C TRP A 169 -11.02 -7.29 1.51
N PRO A 170 -11.24 -8.62 1.26
CA PRO A 170 -11.60 -9.69 2.20
C PRO A 170 -10.41 -10.18 3.02
N PHE A 171 -10.65 -10.49 4.31
CA PHE A 171 -9.62 -11.03 5.17
C PHE A 171 -9.51 -12.54 4.92
N GLN A 172 -8.36 -12.95 4.43
CA GLN A 172 -8.08 -14.34 4.04
C GLN A 172 -6.62 -14.69 4.32
N PRO A 173 -6.27 -15.99 4.32
CA PRO A 173 -4.92 -16.42 4.60
C PRO A 173 -3.87 -15.71 3.77
N THR A 174 -2.70 -15.51 4.36
CA THR A 174 -1.47 -15.12 3.69
C THR A 174 -0.58 -16.35 3.51
N PRO A 175 0.49 -16.31 2.71
CA PRO A 175 1.45 -17.41 2.61
C PRO A 175 2.08 -17.86 3.94
N ASP A 176 2.03 -17.02 4.97
CA ASP A 176 2.54 -17.34 6.32
C ASP A 176 1.43 -17.92 7.23
N SER A 177 0.18 -17.95 6.80
CA SER A 177 -0.94 -18.52 7.55
C SER A 177 -0.93 -20.06 7.45
N LYS A 178 -1.37 -20.73 8.53
CA LYS A 178 -1.41 -22.20 8.58
C LYS A 178 -2.36 -22.83 7.57
N ASP A 179 -3.41 -22.12 7.22
CA ASP A 179 -4.47 -22.53 6.29
C ASP A 179 -4.31 -21.88 4.90
N TRP A 180 -3.12 -21.37 4.59
CA TRP A 180 -2.82 -20.91 3.25
C TRP A 180 -3.00 -22.02 2.21
N ASN A 181 -3.73 -21.72 1.17
CA ASN A 181 -3.96 -22.62 0.04
C ASN A 181 -3.56 -21.95 -1.28
N PRO A 182 -2.41 -22.31 -1.87
CA PRO A 182 -1.96 -21.73 -3.14
C PRO A 182 -2.84 -22.11 -4.35
N THR A 183 -3.72 -23.12 -4.20
CA THR A 183 -4.66 -23.50 -5.26
C THR A 183 -5.98 -22.71 -5.20
N GLU A 184 -6.18 -21.88 -4.18
CA GLU A 184 -7.35 -21.02 -4.11
C GLU A 184 -7.35 -20.04 -5.28
N THR A 185 -8.44 -19.99 -6.04
CA THR A 185 -8.53 -19.18 -7.26
C THR A 185 -9.44 -17.97 -7.11
N LYS A 186 -10.08 -17.83 -5.96
CA LYS A 186 -11.04 -16.75 -5.72
C LYS A 186 -10.82 -16.10 -4.38
N GLU A 187 -11.03 -14.80 -4.33
CA GLU A 187 -11.14 -14.10 -3.06
C GLU A 187 -12.33 -14.62 -2.25
N TRP A 188 -12.14 -14.69 -0.95
CA TRP A 188 -13.20 -15.08 -0.04
C TRP A 188 -14.36 -14.08 -0.07
N SER A 189 -15.57 -14.60 -0.08
CA SER A 189 -16.77 -13.78 0.05
C SER A 189 -16.95 -13.28 1.49
N ARG A 190 -17.85 -12.32 1.69
CA ARG A 190 -18.19 -11.84 3.05
C ARG A 190 -18.63 -12.95 4.00
N SER A 191 -19.23 -14.02 3.51
CA SER A 191 -19.63 -15.17 4.32
C SER A 191 -18.44 -15.97 4.88
N LYS A 192 -17.26 -15.83 4.29
CA LYS A 192 -16.00 -16.41 4.77
C LYS A 192 -15.12 -15.38 5.48
N TRP A 193 -15.68 -14.27 5.92
CA TRP A 193 -14.93 -13.26 6.66
C TRP A 193 -14.38 -13.83 7.95
N ASN A 194 -13.06 -13.77 8.09
CA ASN A 194 -12.36 -14.29 9.25
C ASN A 194 -11.45 -13.21 9.85
N LYS A 195 -11.85 -12.67 11.00
CA LYS A 195 -11.07 -11.66 11.73
C LYS A 195 -9.63 -12.09 12.08
N PRO A 196 -9.33 -13.35 12.45
CA PRO A 196 -7.95 -13.80 12.66
C PRO A 196 -7.04 -13.54 11.46
N HIS A 197 -7.53 -13.66 10.22
CA HIS A 197 -6.71 -13.37 9.05
C HIS A 197 -6.38 -11.90 8.86
N PHE A 198 -7.13 -10.98 9.45
CA PHE A 198 -6.71 -9.58 9.50
C PHE A 198 -5.38 -9.43 10.24
N GLN A 199 -5.18 -10.16 11.33
CA GLN A 199 -3.91 -10.20 12.06
C GLN A 199 -2.77 -10.72 11.18
N ASP A 200 -2.99 -11.81 10.44
CA ASP A 200 -2.02 -12.37 9.51
C ASP A 200 -1.67 -11.35 8.42
N MET A 201 -2.68 -10.66 7.88
CA MET A 201 -2.50 -9.65 6.84
C MET A 201 -1.76 -8.41 7.35
N VAL A 202 -1.99 -7.97 8.59
CA VAL A 202 -1.22 -6.88 9.22
C VAL A 202 0.25 -7.28 9.41
N ALA A 203 0.50 -8.50 9.88
CA ALA A 203 1.88 -9.02 9.99
C ALA A 203 2.54 -9.11 8.61
N TYR A 204 1.76 -9.44 7.58
CA TYR A 204 2.26 -9.49 6.19
C TYR A 204 2.53 -8.09 5.61
N VAL A 205 1.79 -7.04 6.03
CA VAL A 205 2.17 -5.63 5.73
C VAL A 205 3.57 -5.33 6.25
N ASP A 206 3.84 -5.66 7.52
CA ASP A 206 5.14 -5.44 8.15
C ASP A 206 6.27 -6.18 7.40
N LYS A 207 6.02 -7.45 7.02
CA LYS A 207 6.93 -8.26 6.20
C LYS A 207 7.21 -7.64 4.83
N MET A 208 6.19 -7.13 4.15
CA MET A 208 6.36 -6.49 2.84
C MET A 208 7.13 -5.17 2.94
N VAL A 209 6.90 -4.38 3.98
CA VAL A 209 7.68 -3.17 4.23
C VAL A 209 9.14 -3.54 4.51
N LYS A 210 9.37 -4.55 5.34
CA LYS A 210 10.73 -5.08 5.59
C LYS A 210 11.42 -5.53 4.30
N LYS A 211 10.72 -6.24 3.41
CA LYS A 211 11.23 -6.68 2.11
C LYS A 211 11.67 -5.50 1.24
N VAL A 212 10.80 -4.51 1.09
CA VAL A 212 11.08 -3.33 0.23
C VAL A 212 12.20 -2.47 0.80
N VAL A 213 12.20 -2.21 2.10
CA VAL A 213 13.26 -1.41 2.76
C VAL A 213 14.58 -2.19 2.79
N GLY A 214 14.55 -3.49 3.10
CA GLY A 214 15.74 -4.35 3.05
C GLY A 214 16.35 -4.47 1.64
N LYS A 215 15.56 -4.25 0.58
CA LYS A 215 16.12 -4.13 -0.78
C LYS A 215 17.01 -2.89 -0.91
N LEU A 216 16.65 -1.77 -0.28
CA LEU A 216 17.50 -0.56 -0.25
C LEU A 216 18.83 -0.82 0.46
N ASP A 217 18.80 -1.60 1.56
CA ASP A 217 20.02 -2.00 2.28
C ASP A 217 20.90 -2.86 1.39
N THR A 218 20.32 -3.86 0.72
CA THR A 218 21.04 -4.75 -0.22
C THR A 218 21.68 -3.98 -1.38
N LEU A 219 21.03 -2.93 -1.85
CA LEU A 219 21.52 -2.07 -2.94
C LEU A 219 22.53 -1.02 -2.46
N GLY A 220 22.73 -0.86 -1.14
CA GLY A 220 23.63 0.14 -0.56
C GLY A 220 23.16 1.58 -0.68
N ILE A 221 21.85 1.80 -0.88
CA ILE A 221 21.28 3.14 -1.08
C ILE A 221 20.33 3.59 0.03
N ARG A 222 20.24 2.83 1.12
CA ARG A 222 19.33 3.09 2.25
C ARG A 222 19.52 4.48 2.84
N GLU A 223 20.76 4.90 3.07
CA GLU A 223 21.10 6.18 3.69
C GLU A 223 20.76 7.40 2.80
N ASN A 224 20.67 7.18 1.48
CA ASN A 224 20.30 8.21 0.50
C ASN A 224 18.84 8.08 0.05
N THR A 225 18.00 7.35 0.79
CA THR A 225 16.60 7.12 0.42
C THR A 225 15.66 7.52 1.55
N LEU A 226 14.77 8.46 1.29
CA LEU A 226 13.67 8.80 2.19
C LEU A 226 12.57 7.75 2.10
N VAL A 227 12.30 7.04 3.21
CA VAL A 227 11.21 6.09 3.33
C VAL A 227 10.04 6.71 4.10
N ILE A 228 8.86 6.76 3.48
CA ILE A 228 7.64 7.28 4.11
C ILE A 228 6.62 6.14 4.21
N PHE A 229 6.22 5.78 5.43
CA PHE A 229 5.09 4.87 5.66
C PHE A 229 3.87 5.66 6.13
N THR A 230 2.70 5.35 5.57
CA THR A 230 1.40 5.90 5.97
C THR A 230 0.30 4.90 5.67
N CYS A 231 -0.91 5.15 6.18
CA CYS A 231 -2.12 4.43 5.81
C CYS A 231 -3.07 5.38 5.09
N ASP A 232 -3.95 4.84 4.23
CA ASP A 232 -4.88 5.69 3.48
C ASP A 232 -6.15 6.03 4.28
N ASN A 233 -6.55 5.18 5.22
CA ASN A 233 -7.68 5.41 6.12
C ASN A 233 -7.54 4.55 7.38
N GLY A 234 -8.53 4.60 8.27
CA GLY A 234 -8.58 3.78 9.49
C GLY A 234 -8.88 2.31 9.21
N THR A 235 -8.84 1.52 10.28
CA THR A 235 -9.15 0.09 10.25
C THR A 235 -10.60 -0.15 9.82
N TYR A 236 -10.80 -1.24 9.09
CA TYR A 236 -12.12 -1.63 8.60
C TYR A 236 -13.13 -1.79 9.75
N VAL A 237 -14.35 -1.26 9.58
CA VAL A 237 -15.43 -1.40 10.56
C VAL A 237 -15.70 -2.88 10.89
N GLY A 238 -15.79 -3.19 12.17
CA GLY A 238 -16.00 -4.56 12.66
C GLY A 238 -14.72 -5.28 13.09
N ILE A 239 -13.55 -4.68 12.91
CA ILE A 239 -12.33 -5.06 13.62
C ILE A 239 -12.30 -4.29 14.94
N THR A 240 -12.27 -5.02 16.05
CA THR A 240 -12.08 -4.44 17.39
C THR A 240 -10.59 -4.41 17.69
N ILE A 241 -10.09 -3.29 18.18
CA ILE A 241 -8.67 -3.09 18.46
C ILE A 241 -8.51 -2.51 19.86
N SER A 242 -7.57 -3.03 20.62
CA SER A 242 -7.20 -2.60 21.95
C SER A 242 -5.97 -1.69 21.91
N HIS A 243 -5.96 -0.71 22.78
CA HIS A 243 -4.85 0.23 22.97
C HIS A 243 -4.32 0.18 24.39
N GLU A 244 -3.02 0.40 24.58
CA GLU A 244 -2.50 0.72 25.89
C GLU A 244 -2.99 2.09 26.36
N GLU A 245 -3.42 2.20 27.62
CA GLU A 245 -3.96 3.44 28.21
C GLU A 245 -2.98 4.63 28.22
N ARG A 246 -1.69 4.40 28.02
CA ARG A 246 -0.64 5.43 28.02
C ARG A 246 -0.87 6.56 27.01
N TYR A 247 -1.66 6.34 25.97
CA TYR A 247 -1.96 7.34 24.96
C TYR A 247 -3.14 8.25 25.28
N ASN A 248 -3.93 7.94 26.33
CA ASN A 248 -5.09 8.75 26.70
C ASN A 248 -4.73 10.10 27.38
N HIS A 249 -3.48 10.31 27.81
CA HIS A 249 -3.06 11.54 28.48
C HIS A 249 -2.63 12.69 27.53
N GLN A 250 -2.50 12.43 26.23
CA GLN A 250 -2.14 13.47 25.25
C GLN A 250 -3.35 14.04 24.48
N ARG A 251 -4.57 13.67 24.84
CA ARG A 251 -5.82 14.17 24.23
C ARG A 251 -6.52 15.25 25.10
N ARG A 252 -5.79 16.01 25.90
CA ARG A 252 -6.33 17.18 26.60
C ARG A 252 -5.73 18.47 26.07
#